data_5438657fdb1284ed2cf723278f2e9437
#
_entry.id   5438657fdb1284ed2cf723278f2e9437
#
_cell.length_a   1.000
_cell.length_b   1.000
_cell.length_c   1.000
_cell.angle_alpha   90.00
_cell.angle_beta   90.00
_cell.angle_gamma   90.00
#
_symmetry.space_group_name_H-M   'P 1'
#
loop_
_entity.id
_entity.type
_entity.pdbx_description
1 polymer ?
#
loop_
_entity_poly.entity_id
_entity_poly.type
_entity_poly.pdbx_seq_one_letter_code
_entity_poly.pdbx_strand_id
1 'polypeptide(L)'
;MTSLTFCRLAGLSALALTLTCGLSRATELNPAAVTYTLPDKVKWETIPGFPGAQRAIMVGDPSKPGFYAVMIKWLPGNHFSHPHFHPHDRFIAVLKGTWWVGSGTKFDPDGTVPMPAGTFVTHYGQQVHFDGAKDEEAILLIVGDGPETPTPAETK
;
A
#
# COMPACT_ATOMS: atom_id res chain seq x y z
N MET A 1 -88.41 11.28 -22.93
CA MET A 1 -87.66 10.01 -22.98
C MET A 1 -86.16 10.36 -22.76
N THR A 2 -85.76 10.32 -21.53
CA THR A 2 -84.37 10.75 -21.07
C THR A 2 -83.59 9.52 -20.70
N SER A 3 -82.52 9.32 -21.45
CA SER A 3 -81.56 8.20 -21.20
C SER A 3 -80.45 8.66 -20.25
N LEU A 4 -80.34 8.01 -19.09
CA LEU A 4 -79.29 8.23 -18.14
C LEU A 4 -78.08 7.27 -18.45
N THR A 5 -76.94 7.86 -18.79
CA THR A 5 -75.66 7.12 -18.99
C THR A 5 -74.93 7.06 -17.68
N PHE A 6 -74.76 5.84 -17.15
CA PHE A 6 -73.95 5.59 -15.98
C PHE A 6 -72.47 5.55 -16.35
N CYS A 7 -71.66 6.46 -15.77
CA CYS A 7 -70.22 6.50 -15.88
C CYS A 7 -69.64 5.63 -14.75
N ARG A 8 -69.00 4.54 -15.10
CA ARG A 8 -68.22 3.67 -14.13
C ARG A 8 -66.81 4.24 -13.96
N LEU A 9 -66.54 4.78 -12.78
CA LEU A 9 -65.15 5.04 -12.35
C LEU A 9 -64.43 3.72 -12.04
N ALA A 10 -63.39 3.42 -12.81
CA ALA A 10 -62.43 2.37 -12.51
C ALA A 10 -61.36 2.94 -11.58
N GLY A 11 -61.36 2.50 -10.32
CA GLY A 11 -60.29 2.86 -9.38
C GLY A 11 -59.01 2.09 -9.66
N LEU A 12 -57.95 2.79 -10.04
CA LEU A 12 -56.58 2.23 -10.06
C LEU A 12 -56.00 2.22 -8.64
N SER A 13 -55.90 1.02 -8.03
CA SER A 13 -55.13 0.85 -6.80
C SER A 13 -53.66 0.74 -7.15
N ALA A 14 -52.88 1.78 -6.86
CA ALA A 14 -51.44 1.75 -6.96
C ALA A 14 -50.86 1.00 -5.76
N LEU A 15 -50.31 -0.21 -6.00
CA LEU A 15 -49.60 -1.00 -5.02
C LEU A 15 -48.17 -0.41 -4.88
N ALA A 16 -47.91 0.36 -3.82
CA ALA A 16 -46.61 0.88 -3.51
C ALA A 16 -45.73 -0.25 -2.94
N LEU A 17 -44.82 -0.75 -3.77
CA LEU A 17 -43.81 -1.72 -3.34
C LEU A 17 -42.69 -0.98 -2.58
N THR A 18 -42.75 -1.00 -1.25
CA THR A 18 -41.69 -0.43 -0.41
C THR A 18 -40.47 -1.40 -0.41
N LEU A 19 -39.43 -1.04 -1.17
CA LEU A 19 -38.15 -1.73 -1.15
C LEU A 19 -37.43 -1.38 0.17
N THR A 20 -37.53 -2.22 1.19
CA THR A 20 -36.73 -2.10 2.40
C THR A 20 -35.32 -2.57 2.08
N CYS A 21 -34.42 -1.61 1.78
CA CYS A 21 -32.99 -1.86 1.70
C CYS A 21 -32.50 -2.21 3.11
N GLY A 22 -32.40 -3.51 3.43
CA GLY A 22 -31.81 -3.99 4.67
C GLY A 22 -30.37 -3.57 4.71
N LEU A 23 -30.02 -2.58 5.57
CA LEU A 23 -28.63 -2.26 5.89
C LEU A 23 -28.03 -3.49 6.59
N SER A 24 -27.29 -4.29 5.83
CA SER A 24 -26.44 -5.36 6.41
C SER A 24 -25.42 -4.70 7.33
N ARG A 25 -25.66 -4.78 8.63
CA ARG A 25 -24.68 -4.31 9.63
C ARG A 25 -23.53 -5.31 9.65
N ALA A 26 -22.34 -4.89 9.24
CA ALA A 26 -21.15 -5.70 9.35
C ALA A 26 -20.96 -6.14 10.82
N THR A 27 -20.69 -7.44 11.02
CA THR A 27 -20.38 -7.97 12.36
C THR A 27 -19.06 -7.36 12.82
N GLU A 28 -19.03 -6.85 14.05
CA GLU A 28 -17.80 -6.36 14.67
C GLU A 28 -16.81 -7.52 14.86
N LEU A 29 -15.55 -7.29 14.44
CA LEU A 29 -14.50 -8.30 14.58
C LEU A 29 -14.05 -8.41 16.04
N ASN A 30 -13.82 -9.65 16.50
CA ASN A 30 -13.21 -9.89 17.80
C ASN A 30 -11.73 -9.43 17.78
N PRO A 31 -11.34 -8.39 18.52
CA PRO A 31 -9.97 -7.85 18.48
C PRO A 31 -8.91 -8.81 19.05
N ALA A 32 -9.33 -9.84 19.83
CA ALA A 32 -8.43 -10.90 20.27
C ALA A 32 -8.08 -11.91 19.15
N ALA A 33 -8.89 -11.96 18.10
CA ALA A 33 -8.67 -12.87 16.97
C ALA A 33 -8.10 -12.15 15.73
N VAL A 34 -8.53 -10.92 15.49
CA VAL A 34 -8.15 -10.17 14.28
C VAL A 34 -7.94 -8.70 14.62
N THR A 35 -6.78 -8.18 14.23
CA THR A 35 -6.50 -6.74 14.21
C THR A 35 -6.26 -6.28 12.78
N TYR A 36 -6.61 -5.04 12.47
CA TYR A 36 -6.38 -4.47 11.15
C TYR A 36 -6.08 -2.98 11.23
N THR A 37 -5.40 -2.47 10.22
CA THR A 37 -5.16 -1.04 10.04
C THR A 37 -5.68 -0.62 8.67
N LEU A 38 -6.69 0.25 8.65
CA LEU A 38 -7.21 0.81 7.39
C LEU A 38 -6.19 1.77 6.76
N PRO A 39 -6.21 1.96 5.43
CA PRO A 39 -5.22 2.80 4.74
C PRO A 39 -5.12 4.23 5.27
N ASP A 40 -6.26 4.83 5.68
CA ASP A 40 -6.33 6.18 6.26
C ASP A 40 -5.84 6.25 7.73
N LYS A 41 -5.59 5.11 8.36
CA LYS A 41 -5.11 4.97 9.74
C LYS A 41 -3.63 4.59 9.82
N VAL A 42 -2.97 4.35 8.69
CA VAL A 42 -1.53 4.07 8.65
C VAL A 42 -0.76 5.30 9.14
N LYS A 43 0.09 5.11 10.14
CA LYS A 43 0.93 6.17 10.72
C LYS A 43 2.23 6.27 9.96
N TRP A 44 2.30 7.21 9.04
CA TRP A 44 3.49 7.46 8.25
C TRP A 44 4.45 8.40 8.98
N GLU A 45 5.72 8.02 9.05
CA GLU A 45 6.80 8.81 9.63
C GLU A 45 7.87 9.07 8.58
N THR A 46 8.39 10.30 8.51
CA THR A 46 9.51 10.62 7.63
C THR A 46 10.75 9.86 8.09
N ILE A 47 11.48 9.27 7.16
CA ILE A 47 12.74 8.58 7.45
C ILE A 47 13.83 9.63 7.66
N PRO A 48 14.52 9.68 8.81
CA PRO A 48 15.58 10.64 9.06
C PRO A 48 16.67 10.60 7.98
N GLY A 49 17.03 11.76 7.43
CA GLY A 49 18.00 11.88 6.35
C GLY A 49 17.46 11.45 4.95
N PHE A 50 16.17 11.13 4.84
CA PHE A 50 15.55 10.63 3.63
C PHE A 50 14.19 11.30 3.35
N PRO A 51 14.16 12.57 2.96
CA PRO A 51 12.89 13.35 2.85
C PRO A 51 11.95 12.84 1.75
N GLY A 52 12.46 12.07 0.78
CA GLY A 52 11.67 11.48 -0.30
C GLY A 52 10.93 10.19 0.06
N ALA A 53 11.06 9.70 1.30
CA ALA A 53 10.38 8.49 1.73
C ALA A 53 9.79 8.60 3.14
N GLN A 54 8.72 7.85 3.37
CA GLN A 54 8.07 7.67 4.66
C GLN A 54 8.00 6.18 5.00
N ARG A 55 8.02 5.86 6.29
CA ARG A 55 7.89 4.51 6.81
C ARG A 55 6.71 4.40 7.76
N ALA A 56 6.06 3.25 7.77
CA ALA A 56 5.12 2.84 8.81
C ALA A 56 5.50 1.45 9.31
N ILE A 57 5.74 1.30 10.60
CA ILE A 57 5.99 -0.01 11.23
C ILE A 57 4.65 -0.70 11.44
N MET A 58 4.46 -1.85 10.82
CA MET A 58 3.23 -2.63 10.90
C MET A 58 3.34 -3.74 11.93
N VAL A 59 4.50 -4.40 12.02
CA VAL A 59 4.79 -5.49 12.97
C VAL A 59 6.26 -5.44 13.36
N GLY A 60 6.57 -5.76 14.60
CA GLY A 60 7.94 -5.91 15.10
C GLY A 60 8.70 -4.59 15.25
N ASP A 61 10.01 -4.69 15.33
CA ASP A 61 10.93 -3.55 15.42
C ASP A 61 12.10 -3.79 14.44
N PRO A 62 12.14 -3.08 13.30
CA PRO A 62 13.16 -3.31 12.28
C PRO A 62 14.59 -2.98 12.74
N SER A 63 14.76 -2.32 13.87
CA SER A 63 16.09 -2.03 14.45
C SER A 63 16.66 -3.16 15.32
N LYS A 64 15.85 -4.20 15.61
CA LYS A 64 16.21 -5.31 16.52
C LYS A 64 16.15 -6.65 15.81
N PRO A 65 16.85 -7.67 16.34
CA PRO A 65 16.70 -9.04 15.86
C PRO A 65 15.26 -9.53 15.93
N GLY A 66 14.82 -10.28 14.91
CA GLY A 66 13.50 -10.88 14.80
C GLY A 66 12.68 -10.33 13.63
N PHE A 67 11.54 -10.97 13.40
CA PHE A 67 10.65 -10.63 12.29
C PHE A 67 10.11 -9.21 12.39
N TYR A 68 10.10 -8.52 11.25
CA TYR A 68 9.43 -7.23 11.10
C TYR A 68 8.61 -7.17 9.80
N ALA A 69 7.62 -6.30 9.80
CA ALA A 69 6.92 -5.85 8.60
C ALA A 69 6.78 -4.33 8.63
N VAL A 70 7.22 -3.67 7.57
CA VAL A 70 7.12 -2.22 7.40
C VAL A 70 6.48 -1.89 6.06
N MET A 71 5.78 -0.78 6.00
CA MET A 71 5.41 -0.17 4.73
C MET A 71 6.36 1.00 4.46
N ILE A 72 6.82 1.11 3.23
CA ILE A 72 7.58 2.25 2.72
C ILE A 72 6.73 2.95 1.67
N LYS A 73 6.66 4.27 1.79
CA LYS A 73 6.05 5.14 0.80
C LYS A 73 7.13 6.04 0.22
N TRP A 74 7.41 5.86 -1.06
CA TRP A 74 8.20 6.77 -1.86
C TRP A 74 7.32 7.88 -2.39
N LEU A 75 7.71 9.12 -2.16
CA LEU A 75 7.01 10.29 -2.68
C LEU A 75 7.39 10.53 -4.15
N PRO A 76 6.50 11.13 -4.98
CA PRO A 76 6.86 11.54 -6.32
C PRO A 76 7.92 12.64 -6.28
N GLY A 77 8.75 12.75 -7.33
CA GLY A 77 9.78 13.79 -7.42
C GLY A 77 11.20 13.27 -7.64
N ASN A 78 11.32 12.08 -8.20
CA ASN A 78 12.61 11.47 -8.53
C ASN A 78 13.51 11.26 -7.29
N HIS A 79 12.91 10.73 -6.24
CA HIS A 79 13.60 10.41 -4.99
C HIS A 79 14.12 8.98 -5.00
N PHE A 80 15.42 8.83 -4.75
CA PHE A 80 16.10 7.54 -4.70
C PHE A 80 17.00 7.39 -3.48
N SER A 81 17.09 6.17 -2.93
CA SER A 81 18.19 5.80 -2.07
C SER A 81 19.48 5.74 -2.88
N HIS A 82 20.60 6.03 -2.24
CA HIS A 82 21.93 5.75 -2.83
C HIS A 82 22.29 4.28 -2.66
N PRO A 83 23.25 3.75 -3.45
CA PRO A 83 23.71 2.37 -3.35
C PRO A 83 24.04 1.96 -1.91
N HIS A 84 23.36 0.91 -1.45
CA HIS A 84 23.50 0.36 -0.10
C HIS A 84 23.14 -1.13 -0.08
N PHE A 85 23.40 -1.80 1.02
CA PHE A 85 22.94 -3.16 1.27
C PHE A 85 22.41 -3.30 2.70
N HIS A 86 21.65 -4.36 2.94
CA HIS A 86 21.14 -4.75 4.26
C HIS A 86 21.76 -6.06 4.71
N PRO A 87 21.84 -6.34 6.04
CA PRO A 87 22.46 -7.57 6.54
C PRO A 87 21.74 -8.84 6.08
N HIS A 88 20.41 -8.81 5.97
CA HIS A 88 19.55 -9.97 5.73
C HIS A 88 18.70 -9.79 4.48
N ASP A 89 18.14 -10.88 3.98
CA ASP A 89 17.17 -10.88 2.89
C ASP A 89 15.91 -10.10 3.28
N ARG A 90 15.37 -9.37 2.32
CA ARG A 90 14.09 -8.67 2.46
C ARG A 90 13.17 -9.07 1.33
N PHE A 91 11.90 -9.33 1.66
CA PHE A 91 10.86 -9.72 0.74
C PHE A 91 9.88 -8.56 0.58
N ILE A 92 9.68 -8.12 -0.64
CA ILE A 92 9.05 -6.84 -0.94
C ILE A 92 7.90 -7.07 -1.92
N ALA A 93 6.72 -6.57 -1.57
CA ALA A 93 5.57 -6.51 -2.48
C ALA A 93 5.27 -5.05 -2.80
N VAL A 94 5.15 -4.72 -4.08
CA VAL A 94 4.71 -3.40 -4.53
C VAL A 94 3.19 -3.35 -4.44
N LEU A 95 2.65 -2.49 -3.57
CA LEU A 95 1.22 -2.36 -3.29
C LEU A 95 0.55 -1.29 -4.16
N LYS A 96 1.29 -0.23 -4.52
CA LYS A 96 0.78 0.90 -5.30
C LYS A 96 1.89 1.55 -6.12
N GLY A 97 1.53 2.09 -7.29
CA GLY A 97 2.43 2.84 -8.16
C GLY A 97 3.51 1.99 -8.81
N THR A 98 4.57 2.64 -9.26
CA THR A 98 5.75 2.02 -9.86
C THR A 98 6.98 2.33 -9.02
N TRP A 99 7.56 1.30 -8.44
CA TRP A 99 8.83 1.37 -7.74
C TRP A 99 9.98 1.09 -8.70
N TRP A 100 11.06 1.85 -8.62
CA TRP A 100 12.20 1.76 -9.53
C TRP A 100 13.42 1.22 -8.79
N VAL A 101 14.04 0.17 -9.33
CA VAL A 101 15.13 -0.58 -8.66
C VAL A 101 16.34 -0.68 -9.55
N GLY A 102 17.50 -0.39 -8.98
CA GLY A 102 18.82 -0.62 -9.58
C GLY A 102 19.68 -1.50 -8.69
N SER A 103 20.73 -2.08 -9.24
CA SER A 103 21.69 -2.90 -8.53
C SER A 103 23.12 -2.49 -8.85
N GLY A 104 24.05 -2.79 -7.90
CA GLY A 104 25.45 -2.43 -8.02
C GLY A 104 25.80 -1.13 -7.28
N THR A 105 27.09 -0.80 -7.29
CA THR A 105 27.66 0.29 -6.50
C THR A 105 27.64 1.65 -7.19
N LYS A 106 27.37 1.68 -8.52
CA LYS A 106 27.27 2.92 -9.27
C LYS A 106 25.82 3.42 -9.22
N PHE A 107 25.63 4.63 -8.71
CA PHE A 107 24.32 5.26 -8.68
C PHE A 107 23.89 5.72 -10.08
N ASP A 108 22.83 5.11 -10.61
CA ASP A 108 22.27 5.39 -11.94
C ASP A 108 20.74 5.28 -11.92
N PRO A 109 20.02 6.32 -11.45
CA PRO A 109 18.55 6.32 -11.41
C PRO A 109 17.89 6.12 -12.77
N ASP A 110 18.54 6.55 -13.87
CA ASP A 110 18.00 6.40 -15.23
C ASP A 110 18.06 4.95 -15.71
N GLY A 111 19.06 4.20 -15.26
CA GLY A 111 19.23 2.76 -15.53
C GLY A 111 18.37 1.83 -14.68
N THR A 112 17.46 2.35 -13.85
CA THR A 112 16.61 1.53 -12.97
C THR A 112 15.50 0.80 -13.71
N VAL A 113 15.09 -0.36 -13.21
CA VAL A 113 14.01 -1.20 -13.76
C VAL A 113 12.70 -0.89 -13.04
N PRO A 114 11.59 -0.65 -13.77
CA PRO A 114 10.29 -0.40 -13.17
C PRO A 114 9.65 -1.68 -12.61
N MET A 115 9.17 -1.58 -11.39
CA MET A 115 8.43 -2.62 -10.68
C MET A 115 7.02 -2.10 -10.37
N PRO A 116 6.02 -2.37 -11.21
CA PRO A 116 4.65 -1.91 -11.00
C PRO A 116 3.97 -2.64 -9.83
N ALA A 117 2.84 -2.10 -9.36
CA ALA A 117 2.01 -2.74 -8.33
C ALA A 117 1.69 -4.20 -8.69
N GLY A 118 1.80 -5.10 -7.69
CA GLY A 118 1.71 -6.55 -7.85
C GLY A 118 3.05 -7.25 -8.06
N THR A 119 4.15 -6.52 -8.29
CA THR A 119 5.49 -7.11 -8.39
C THR A 119 5.96 -7.58 -7.01
N PHE A 120 6.58 -8.76 -6.98
CA PHE A 120 7.30 -9.28 -5.82
C PHE A 120 8.81 -9.26 -6.08
N VAL A 121 9.58 -8.73 -5.14
CA VAL A 121 11.03 -8.54 -5.26
C VAL A 121 11.71 -9.13 -4.03
N THR A 122 12.86 -9.77 -4.21
CA THR A 122 13.77 -10.14 -3.12
C THR A 122 15.03 -9.29 -3.20
N HIS A 123 15.31 -8.52 -2.15
CA HIS A 123 16.62 -7.95 -1.93
C HIS A 123 17.43 -8.93 -1.09
N TYR A 124 18.43 -9.55 -1.69
CA TYR A 124 19.30 -10.48 -0.98
C TYR A 124 20.22 -9.74 -0.02
N GLY A 125 20.43 -10.33 1.14
CA GLY A 125 21.33 -9.80 2.15
C GLY A 125 22.73 -9.55 1.59
N GLN A 126 23.36 -8.45 2.00
CA GLN A 126 24.69 -8.01 1.60
C GLN A 126 24.87 -7.74 0.08
N GLN A 127 23.79 -7.75 -0.71
CA GLN A 127 23.83 -7.38 -2.12
C GLN A 127 23.44 -5.92 -2.30
N VAL A 128 24.28 -5.19 -3.05
CA VAL A 128 24.12 -3.74 -3.24
C VAL A 128 23.00 -3.43 -4.23
N HIS A 129 22.11 -2.56 -3.80
CA HIS A 129 21.00 -2.04 -4.59
C HIS A 129 20.75 -0.57 -4.27
N PHE A 130 19.94 0.07 -5.07
CA PHE A 130 19.35 1.40 -4.86
C PHE A 130 17.97 1.42 -5.47
N ASP A 131 17.08 2.21 -4.92
CA ASP A 131 15.67 2.18 -5.31
C ASP A 131 14.97 3.50 -5.00
N GLY A 132 13.79 3.71 -5.60
CA GLY A 132 13.05 4.94 -5.41
C GLY A 132 11.78 5.06 -6.23
N ALA A 133 11.29 6.29 -6.36
CA ALA A 133 10.16 6.62 -7.22
C ALA A 133 10.50 7.83 -8.09
N LYS A 134 9.96 7.84 -9.32
CA LYS A 134 10.09 8.94 -10.27
C LYS A 134 8.88 9.88 -10.17
N ASP A 135 7.94 9.77 -11.07
CA ASP A 135 6.87 10.75 -11.24
C ASP A 135 5.65 10.48 -10.36
N GLU A 136 5.50 9.26 -9.83
CA GLU A 136 4.36 8.86 -9.01
C GLU A 136 4.77 8.28 -7.66
N GLU A 137 3.85 8.31 -6.68
CA GLU A 137 4.01 7.67 -5.40
C GLU A 137 4.06 6.14 -5.55
N ALA A 138 5.04 5.50 -4.90
CA ALA A 138 5.07 4.05 -4.77
C ALA A 138 4.92 3.63 -3.30
N ILE A 139 4.09 2.61 -3.04
CA ILE A 139 3.92 2.03 -1.70
C ILE A 139 4.33 0.57 -1.74
N LEU A 140 5.20 0.19 -0.81
CA LEU A 140 5.76 -1.15 -0.67
C LEU A 140 5.36 -1.74 0.68
N LEU A 141 5.18 -3.07 0.72
CA LEU A 141 5.29 -3.84 1.95
C LEU A 141 6.62 -4.57 1.93
N ILE A 142 7.42 -4.38 2.98
CA ILE A 142 8.71 -5.07 3.17
C ILE A 142 8.62 -5.92 4.42
N VAL A 143 9.01 -7.19 4.31
CA VAL A 143 9.12 -8.10 5.44
C VAL A 143 10.52 -8.72 5.46
N GLY A 144 11.03 -9.00 6.65
CA GLY A 144 12.34 -9.61 6.84
C GLY A 144 12.65 -9.86 8.30
N ASP A 145 13.90 -10.25 8.56
CA ASP A 145 14.45 -10.32 9.90
C ASP A 145 15.40 -9.15 10.15
N GLY A 146 15.21 -8.50 11.29
CA GLY A 146 16.05 -7.38 11.70
C GLY A 146 17.38 -7.81 12.35
N PRO A 147 18.31 -6.88 12.50
CA PRO A 147 18.21 -5.47 12.19
C PRO A 147 18.28 -5.18 10.68
N GLU A 148 17.48 -4.21 10.21
CA GLU A 148 17.46 -3.83 8.79
C GLU A 148 18.43 -2.71 8.42
N THR A 149 19.38 -2.39 9.26
CA THR A 149 20.29 -1.22 9.12
C THR A 149 20.95 -1.19 7.74
N PRO A 150 20.72 -0.14 6.93
CA PRO A 150 21.37 -0.01 5.64
C PRO A 150 22.85 0.35 5.81
N THR A 151 23.69 -0.24 4.98
CA THR A 151 25.13 0.06 4.90
C THR A 151 25.43 0.71 3.55
N PRO A 152 25.91 1.97 3.50
CA PRO A 152 26.28 2.64 2.24
C PRO A 152 27.37 1.87 1.49
N ALA A 153 27.24 1.80 0.15
CA ALA A 153 28.14 1.06 -0.72
C ALA A 153 28.39 1.74 -2.08
N GLU A 154 28.08 3.03 -2.19
CA GLU A 154 28.31 3.78 -3.43
C GLU A 154 29.79 3.93 -3.73
N THR A 155 30.16 3.68 -4.99
CA THR A 155 31.50 3.98 -5.51
C THR A 155 31.46 5.28 -6.32
N LYS A 156 32.53 6.06 -6.21
CA LYS A 156 32.70 7.29 -6.97
C LYS A 156 33.00 7.00 -8.43
#